data_bdd08791bb7f81ad2c16b7215195f358
#
_entry.id   bdd08791bb7f81ad2c16b7215195f358
#
_cell.length_a   1.000
_cell.length_b   1.000
_cell.length_c   1.000
_cell.angle_alpha   90.00
_cell.angle_beta   90.00
_cell.angle_gamma   90.00
#
_symmetry.space_group_name_H-M   'P 1'
#
loop_
_entity.id
_entity.type
_entity.pdbx_description
1 polymer ?
#
loop_
_entity_poly.entity_id
_entity_poly.type
_entity_poly.pdbx_seq_one_letter_code
_entity_poly.pdbx_strand_id
1 'polypeptide(L)'
;MYRRGINLLRPVALEILEEANTLFLNGTGNVQMIGPEEDGYGSLVTRFELSWPEQRAARVMRGPNEPLQPVRIVVNYSQGFLHPHLSGSTAGFWPFQVTSAADAGRQKGVLAAIVELELHQRIFETDWRILPTSWLLE
;
A
#
# COMPACT_ATOMS: atom_id res chain seq x y z
N MET A 1 -11.29 -16.58 -8.94
CA MET A 1 -11.74 -15.87 -7.72
C MET A 1 -10.79 -14.76 -7.29
N TYR A 2 -9.52 -15.06 -7.10
CA TYR A 2 -8.54 -14.04 -6.69
C TYR A 2 -8.49 -12.87 -7.66
N ARG A 3 -8.32 -13.13 -8.96
CA ARG A 3 -8.20 -12.07 -9.98
C ARG A 3 -9.45 -11.22 -10.08
N ARG A 4 -10.62 -11.83 -9.92
CA ARG A 4 -11.87 -11.09 -9.91
C ARG A 4 -11.96 -10.17 -8.69
N GLY A 5 -11.57 -10.68 -7.51
CA GLY A 5 -11.53 -9.88 -6.29
C GLY A 5 -10.58 -8.70 -6.43
N ILE A 6 -9.41 -8.92 -7.02
CA ILE A 6 -8.45 -7.84 -7.30
C ILE A 6 -9.05 -6.79 -8.22
N ASN A 7 -9.73 -7.20 -9.29
CA ASN A 7 -10.35 -6.25 -10.21
C ASN A 7 -11.45 -5.43 -9.54
N LEU A 8 -12.18 -6.02 -8.60
CA LEU A 8 -13.20 -5.31 -7.82
C LEU A 8 -12.57 -4.36 -6.79
N LEU A 9 -11.44 -4.75 -6.19
CA LEU A 9 -10.76 -3.94 -5.19
C LEU A 9 -10.00 -2.77 -5.83
N ARG A 10 -9.50 -2.95 -7.04
CA ARG A 10 -8.61 -1.99 -7.71
C ARG A 10 -9.08 -0.54 -7.62
N PRO A 11 -10.32 -0.18 -8.01
CA PRO A 11 -10.72 1.24 -7.95
C PRO A 11 -10.72 1.79 -6.52
N VAL A 12 -11.06 0.96 -5.53
CA VAL A 12 -11.06 1.39 -4.13
C VAL A 12 -9.64 1.60 -3.62
N ALA A 13 -8.73 0.68 -3.93
CA ALA A 13 -7.33 0.79 -3.52
C ALA A 13 -6.66 2.01 -4.16
N LEU A 14 -6.88 2.23 -5.44
CA LEU A 14 -6.32 3.39 -6.14
C LEU A 14 -6.89 4.69 -5.60
N GLU A 15 -8.18 4.73 -5.28
CA GLU A 15 -8.82 5.91 -4.67
C GLU A 15 -8.18 6.26 -3.32
N ILE A 16 -7.99 5.27 -2.46
CA ILE A 16 -7.37 5.49 -1.13
C ILE A 16 -5.94 6.02 -1.29
N LEU A 17 -5.16 5.46 -2.19
CA LEU A 17 -3.80 5.92 -2.42
C LEU A 17 -3.78 7.33 -3.03
N GLU A 18 -4.70 7.65 -3.93
CA GLU A 18 -4.81 8.99 -4.50
C GLU A 18 -5.26 10.02 -3.46
N GLU A 19 -6.12 9.63 -2.53
CA GLU A 19 -6.48 10.51 -1.41
C GLU A 19 -5.25 10.83 -0.55
N ALA A 20 -4.45 9.82 -0.24
CA ALA A 20 -3.21 10.01 0.51
C ALA A 20 -2.21 10.88 -0.27
N ASN A 21 -2.12 10.67 -1.57
CA ASN A 21 -1.28 11.48 -2.45
C ASN A 21 -1.67 12.96 -2.36
N THR A 22 -2.95 13.25 -2.42
CA THR A 22 -3.44 14.64 -2.32
C THR A 22 -3.19 15.23 -0.94
N LEU A 23 -3.51 14.49 0.13
CA LEU A 23 -3.44 14.99 1.50
C LEU A 23 -2.02 15.16 2.02
N PHE A 24 -1.14 14.21 1.73
CA PHE A 24 0.18 14.17 2.35
C PHE A 24 1.32 14.53 1.39
N LEU A 25 1.11 14.32 0.10
CA LEU A 25 2.16 14.49 -0.90
C LEU A 25 1.90 15.66 -1.86
N ASN A 26 0.86 16.42 -1.60
CA ASN A 26 0.48 17.58 -2.43
C ASN A 26 0.35 17.20 -3.92
N GLY A 27 -0.10 15.98 -4.19
CA GLY A 27 -0.29 15.48 -5.55
C GLY A 27 0.99 15.11 -6.30
N THR A 28 2.15 15.13 -5.62
CA THR A 28 3.45 14.87 -6.28
C THR A 28 3.76 13.38 -6.44
N GLY A 29 2.94 12.53 -5.84
CA GLY A 29 3.15 11.08 -5.87
C GLY A 29 2.65 10.43 -7.15
N ASN A 30 3.04 9.17 -7.30
CA ASN A 30 2.65 8.32 -8.40
C ASN A 30 2.04 7.03 -7.85
N VAL A 31 0.81 6.73 -8.25
CA VAL A 31 0.10 5.53 -7.83
C VAL A 31 0.13 4.51 -8.96
N GLN A 32 0.47 3.26 -8.64
CA GLN A 32 0.48 2.19 -9.64
C GLN A 32 0.08 0.86 -9.04
N MET A 33 -0.38 -0.03 -9.90
CA MET A 33 -0.70 -1.41 -9.56
C MET A 33 0.33 -2.33 -10.19
N ILE A 34 0.85 -3.28 -9.42
CA ILE A 34 1.83 -4.28 -9.86
C ILE A 34 1.26 -5.67 -9.59
N GLY A 35 1.20 -6.49 -10.63
CA GLY A 35 0.67 -7.84 -10.54
C GLY A 35 -0.78 -7.94 -11.04
N PRO A 36 -1.45 -9.09 -10.82
CA PRO A 36 -0.99 -10.24 -9.99
C PRO A 36 0.26 -10.91 -10.54
N GLU A 37 1.18 -11.25 -9.63
CA GLU A 37 2.40 -11.99 -9.96
C GLU A 37 2.42 -13.33 -9.24
N GLU A 38 2.88 -14.38 -9.94
CA GLU A 38 3.13 -15.69 -9.34
C GLU A 38 4.60 -15.80 -8.95
N ASP A 39 4.85 -16.39 -7.78
CA ASP A 39 6.21 -16.50 -7.26
C ASP A 39 6.88 -17.85 -7.60
N GLY A 40 6.24 -18.68 -8.41
CA GLY A 40 6.75 -20.01 -8.75
C GLY A 40 6.44 -21.10 -7.74
N TYR A 41 5.87 -20.74 -6.58
CA TYR A 41 5.46 -21.67 -5.53
C TYR A 41 3.94 -21.74 -5.36
N GLY A 42 3.21 -21.20 -6.32
CA GLY A 42 1.75 -21.20 -6.29
C GLY A 42 1.15 -20.02 -5.51
N SER A 43 1.96 -19.09 -5.06
CA SER A 43 1.46 -17.87 -4.40
C SER A 43 1.22 -16.78 -5.42
N LEU A 44 0.19 -15.97 -5.16
CA LEU A 44 -0.15 -14.80 -5.99
C LEU A 44 -0.03 -13.54 -5.15
N VAL A 45 0.62 -12.52 -5.69
CA VAL A 45 0.83 -11.24 -5.01
C VAL A 45 0.44 -10.11 -5.94
N THR A 46 -0.36 -9.20 -5.43
CA THR A 46 -0.70 -7.94 -6.11
C THR A 46 -0.33 -6.79 -5.17
N ARG A 47 0.30 -5.76 -5.71
CA ARG A 47 0.69 -4.58 -4.94
C ARG A 47 0.08 -3.34 -5.57
N PHE A 48 -0.46 -2.48 -4.72
CA PHE A 48 -0.85 -1.12 -5.09
C PHE A 48 0.12 -0.20 -4.37
N GLU A 49 0.86 0.63 -5.09
CA GLU A 49 1.97 1.40 -4.53
C GLU A 49 1.79 2.89 -4.77
N LEU A 50 2.20 3.67 -3.77
CA LEU A 50 2.31 5.12 -3.86
C LEU A 50 3.76 5.49 -3.62
N SER A 51 4.42 6.04 -4.63
CA SER A 51 5.79 6.52 -4.56
C SER A 51 5.82 8.02 -4.82
N TRP A 52 6.86 8.70 -4.32
CA TRP A 52 7.02 10.14 -4.52
C TRP A 52 8.50 10.52 -4.46
N PRO A 53 8.88 11.71 -4.97
CA PRO A 53 10.29 12.06 -5.11
C PRO A 53 11.10 11.99 -3.82
N GLU A 54 10.60 12.53 -2.72
CA GLU A 54 11.31 12.53 -1.44
C GLU A 54 11.51 11.12 -0.91
N GLN A 55 10.51 10.25 -1.11
CA GLN A 55 10.62 8.84 -0.72
C GLN A 55 11.69 8.14 -1.55
N ARG A 56 11.72 8.38 -2.86
CA ARG A 56 12.70 7.72 -3.74
C ARG A 56 14.12 8.16 -3.45
N ALA A 57 14.30 9.40 -3.00
CA ALA A 57 15.62 9.94 -2.67
C ALA A 57 16.08 9.54 -1.26
N ALA A 58 15.18 9.06 -0.40
CA ALA A 58 15.47 8.79 0.99
C ALA A 58 16.10 7.41 1.20
N ARG A 59 16.85 7.29 2.29
CA ARG A 59 17.42 6.03 2.79
C ARG A 59 16.87 5.75 4.17
N VAL A 60 16.71 4.47 4.51
CA VAL A 60 16.32 4.05 5.83
C VAL A 60 17.43 4.42 6.81
N MET A 61 17.11 5.28 7.78
CA MET A 61 18.09 5.80 8.74
C MET A 61 18.10 5.00 10.04
N ARG A 62 17.00 4.32 10.33
CA ARG A 62 16.84 3.53 11.57
C ARG A 62 16.84 2.05 11.21
N GLY A 63 18.03 1.51 10.90
CA GLY A 63 18.17 0.14 10.48
C GLY A 63 19.16 0.03 9.32
N PRO A 64 19.04 -1.00 8.46
CA PRO A 64 19.90 -1.14 7.28
C PRO A 64 19.79 0.09 6.39
N ASN A 65 20.91 0.58 5.85
CA ASN A 65 20.94 1.73 4.96
C ASN A 65 20.46 1.33 3.57
N GLU A 66 19.16 1.20 3.40
CA GLU A 66 18.50 0.78 2.17
C GLU A 66 17.66 1.91 1.59
N PRO A 67 17.33 1.85 0.27
CA PRO A 67 16.34 2.76 -0.29
C PRO A 67 15.01 2.64 0.45
N LEU A 68 14.37 3.76 0.71
CA LEU A 68 13.06 3.75 1.35
C LEU A 68 12.01 3.21 0.37
N GLN A 69 11.26 2.22 0.82
CA GLN A 69 10.23 1.60 0.00
C GLN A 69 9.01 2.52 -0.14
N PRO A 70 8.26 2.41 -1.25
CA PRO A 70 7.00 3.14 -1.38
C PRO A 70 5.96 2.62 -0.38
N VAL A 71 4.92 3.42 -0.16
CA VAL A 71 3.74 2.98 0.59
C VAL A 71 3.00 1.96 -0.28
N ARG A 72 2.59 0.84 0.30
CA ARG A 72 1.96 -0.22 -0.46
C ARG A 72 0.84 -0.91 0.27
N ILE A 73 -0.16 -1.31 -0.52
CA ILE A 73 -1.20 -2.24 -0.12
C ILE A 73 -0.91 -3.54 -0.85
N VAL A 74 -0.81 -4.64 -0.12
CA VAL A 74 -0.45 -5.95 -0.68
C VAL A 74 -1.63 -6.89 -0.51
N VAL A 75 -2.02 -7.56 -1.59
CA VAL A 75 -2.98 -8.66 -1.56
C VAL A 75 -2.22 -9.94 -1.88
N ASN A 76 -2.18 -10.83 -0.92
CA ASN A 76 -1.37 -12.04 -1.00
C ASN A 76 -2.25 -13.29 -0.83
N TYR A 77 -2.14 -14.21 -1.77
CA TYR A 77 -2.72 -15.53 -1.66
C TYR A 77 -1.58 -16.55 -1.66
N SER A 78 -1.22 -17.07 -0.49
CA SER A 78 -0.15 -18.05 -0.35
C SER A 78 -0.71 -19.45 -0.24
N GLN A 79 0.03 -20.41 -0.79
CA GLN A 79 -0.29 -21.82 -0.63
C GLN A 79 -0.31 -22.15 0.86
N GLY A 80 -1.36 -22.85 1.30
CA GLY A 80 -1.57 -23.16 2.70
C GLY A 80 -2.54 -22.25 3.42
N PHE A 81 -2.86 -21.08 2.87
CA PHE A 81 -3.93 -20.25 3.37
C PHE A 81 -5.25 -20.60 2.68
N LEU A 82 -6.33 -20.51 3.41
CA LEU A 82 -7.67 -20.79 2.88
C LEU A 82 -8.25 -19.63 2.07
N HIS A 83 -7.70 -18.42 2.25
CA HIS A 83 -8.18 -17.21 1.58
C HIS A 83 -7.04 -16.19 1.46
N PRO A 84 -7.18 -15.23 0.54
CA PRO A 84 -6.20 -14.14 0.42
C PRO A 84 -6.20 -13.23 1.65
N HIS A 85 -5.09 -12.49 1.83
CA HIS A 85 -4.93 -11.54 2.91
C HIS A 85 -4.51 -10.18 2.37
N LEU A 86 -4.94 -9.13 3.07
CA LEU A 86 -4.49 -7.76 2.87
C LEU A 86 -3.40 -7.44 3.88
N SER A 87 -2.37 -6.71 3.45
CA SER A 87 -1.31 -6.26 4.35
C SER A 87 -0.61 -5.03 3.78
N GLY A 88 0.26 -4.45 4.57
CA GLY A 88 1.28 -3.52 4.13
C GLY A 88 2.65 -4.15 4.32
N SER A 89 3.70 -3.36 4.29
CA SER A 89 5.06 -3.85 4.53
C SER A 89 5.31 -4.21 5.98
N THR A 90 4.61 -3.58 6.91
CA THR A 90 4.84 -3.69 8.36
C THR A 90 3.60 -4.07 9.14
N ALA A 91 2.44 -3.93 8.53
CA ALA A 91 1.17 -4.18 9.17
C ALA A 91 0.89 -5.68 9.26
N GLY A 92 -0.01 -6.07 10.15
CA GLY A 92 -0.52 -7.42 10.23
C GLY A 92 -1.39 -7.77 9.02
N PHE A 93 -2.00 -8.94 9.06
CA PHE A 93 -2.81 -9.43 7.96
C PHE A 93 -4.29 -9.24 8.26
N TRP A 94 -5.05 -8.81 7.25
CA TRP A 94 -6.50 -8.74 7.29
C TRP A 94 -7.08 -9.68 6.23
N PRO A 95 -8.22 -10.32 6.50
CA PRO A 95 -8.86 -11.16 5.47
C PRO A 95 -9.23 -10.34 4.24
N PHE A 96 -9.00 -10.91 3.08
CA PHE A 96 -9.45 -10.33 1.81
C PHE A 96 -10.68 -11.09 1.35
N GLN A 97 -11.86 -10.50 1.53
CA GLN A 97 -13.14 -11.13 1.24
C GLN A 97 -13.94 -10.22 0.30
N VAL A 98 -13.55 -10.22 -0.96
CA VAL A 98 -14.17 -9.37 -1.98
C VAL A 98 -14.77 -10.25 -3.07
N THR A 99 -16.10 -10.31 -3.11
CA THR A 99 -16.86 -11.04 -4.13
C THR A 99 -17.80 -10.13 -4.91
N SER A 100 -17.93 -8.87 -4.49
CA SER A 100 -18.79 -7.87 -5.14
C SER A 100 -18.19 -6.48 -4.96
N ALA A 101 -18.71 -5.51 -5.71
CA ALA A 101 -18.31 -4.12 -5.55
C ALA A 101 -18.63 -3.59 -4.15
N ALA A 102 -19.74 -4.04 -3.56
CA ALA A 102 -20.11 -3.65 -2.20
C ALA A 102 -19.08 -4.16 -1.18
N ASP A 103 -18.60 -5.40 -1.35
CA ASP A 103 -17.56 -5.97 -0.49
C ASP A 103 -16.27 -5.16 -0.61
N ALA A 104 -15.89 -4.76 -1.84
CA ALA A 104 -14.71 -3.92 -2.06
C ALA A 104 -14.85 -2.60 -1.31
N GLY A 105 -16.02 -1.97 -1.37
CA GLY A 105 -16.30 -0.74 -0.64
C GLY A 105 -16.16 -0.89 0.87
N ARG A 106 -16.56 -2.04 1.40
CA ARG A 106 -16.43 -2.32 2.84
C ARG A 106 -14.99 -2.49 3.28
N GLN A 107 -14.06 -2.78 2.36
CA GLN A 107 -12.64 -2.86 2.68
C GLN A 107 -11.96 -1.50 2.77
N LYS A 108 -12.65 -0.43 2.40
CA LYS A 108 -12.07 0.92 2.35
C LYS A 108 -11.41 1.34 3.66
N GLY A 109 -12.07 1.07 4.80
CA GLY A 109 -11.51 1.40 6.13
C GLY A 109 -10.21 0.66 6.42
N VAL A 110 -10.14 -0.62 6.06
CA VAL A 110 -8.93 -1.43 6.24
C VAL A 110 -7.80 -0.90 5.36
N LEU A 111 -8.11 -0.56 4.10
CA LEU A 111 -7.11 -0.02 3.17
C LEU A 111 -6.56 1.31 3.67
N ALA A 112 -7.43 2.20 4.17
CA ALA A 112 -7.02 3.48 4.73
C ALA A 112 -6.11 3.29 5.94
N ALA A 113 -6.43 2.33 6.82
CA ALA A 113 -5.60 2.01 7.98
C ALA A 113 -4.22 1.49 7.55
N ILE A 114 -4.17 0.62 6.55
CA ILE A 114 -2.89 0.12 6.03
C ILE A 114 -2.03 1.28 5.52
N VAL A 115 -2.59 2.16 4.71
CA VAL A 115 -1.86 3.31 4.16
C VAL A 115 -1.34 4.21 5.27
N GLU A 116 -2.15 4.49 6.27
CA GLU A 116 -1.75 5.32 7.41
C GLU A 116 -0.59 4.69 8.18
N LEU A 117 -0.67 3.40 8.47
CA LEU A 117 0.41 2.67 9.15
C LEU A 117 1.69 2.67 8.31
N GLU A 118 1.56 2.50 6.99
CA GLU A 118 2.70 2.51 6.09
C GLU A 118 3.38 3.88 6.05
N LEU A 119 2.61 4.96 6.03
CA LEU A 119 3.16 6.32 6.08
C LEU A 119 3.89 6.57 7.39
N HIS A 120 3.30 6.17 8.53
CA HIS A 120 3.95 6.29 9.84
C HIS A 120 5.27 5.51 9.87
N GLN A 121 5.28 4.32 9.31
CA GLN A 121 6.50 3.51 9.27
C GLN A 121 7.59 4.18 8.44
N ARG A 122 7.23 4.76 7.29
CA ARG A 122 8.19 5.48 6.44
C ARG A 122 8.78 6.69 7.15
N ILE A 123 7.97 7.43 7.89
CA ILE A 123 8.42 8.57 8.70
C ILE A 123 9.35 8.07 9.82
N PHE A 124 8.97 6.99 10.49
CA PHE A 124 9.78 6.39 11.55
C PHE A 124 11.16 5.96 11.04
N GLU A 125 11.20 5.34 9.85
CA GLU A 125 12.46 4.86 9.25
C GLU A 125 13.35 5.99 8.76
N THR A 126 12.80 7.18 8.55
CA THR A 126 13.51 8.33 8.02
C THR A 126 13.26 9.57 8.88
N ASP A 127 12.43 10.47 8.38
CA ASP A 127 12.11 11.75 8.97
C ASP A 127 10.80 12.24 8.37
N TRP A 128 10.06 13.08 9.10
CA TRP A 128 8.81 13.69 8.62
C TRP A 128 9.01 14.54 7.34
N ARG A 129 10.25 14.94 7.05
CA ARG A 129 10.58 15.77 5.87
C ARG A 129 10.39 15.04 4.54
N ILE A 130 10.15 13.74 4.55
CA ILE A 130 9.77 13.02 3.33
C ILE A 130 8.37 13.42 2.85
N LEU A 131 7.54 14.03 3.71
CA LEU A 131 6.20 14.48 3.33
C LEU A 131 6.27 15.93 2.83
N PRO A 132 6.00 16.19 1.54
CA PRO A 132 6.06 17.54 0.99
C PRO A 132 5.16 18.54 1.73
N THR A 133 3.98 18.10 2.16
CA THR A 133 3.01 18.97 2.84
C THR A 133 3.50 19.45 4.21
N SER A 134 4.45 18.76 4.83
CA SER A 134 5.00 19.18 6.12
C SER A 134 5.71 20.53 6.04
N TRP A 135 6.24 20.89 4.87
CA TRP A 135 6.91 22.16 4.64
C TRP A 135 5.94 23.34 4.63
N LEU A 136 4.65 23.08 4.39
CA LEU A 136 3.62 24.11 4.33
C LEU A 136 3.16 24.55 5.71
N LEU A 137 3.53 23.81 6.75
CA LEU A 137 3.13 24.08 8.14
C LEU A 137 4.13 24.97 8.88
N GLU A 138 5.21 25.31 8.26
CA GLU A 138 6.27 26.14 8.85
C GLU A 138 6.07 27.63 8.62
#